data_ab9c3d926b7d2df5a2a8d4c108811063
#
_entry.id   ab9c3d926b7d2df5a2a8d4c108811063
#
_cell.length_a   1.000
_cell.length_b   1.000
_cell.length_c   1.000
_cell.angle_alpha   90.00
_cell.angle_beta   90.00
_cell.angle_gamma   90.00
#
_symmetry.space_group_name_H-M   'P 1'
#
loop_
_entity.id
_entity.type
_entity.pdbx_description
1 polymer ?
#
loop_
_entity_poly.entity_id
_entity_poly.type
_entity_poly.pdbx_seq_one_letter_code
_entity_poly.pdbx_strand_id
1 'polypeptide(L)'
;KDEYDFIVIDCPPALSMLTINAMTTADSIIVPIQCEYYALEGLSQLIHTIELVQERLNPKLEIEGVVFTMYDARTNLSLQVVENVKDNLNQNIYKTIIPRNIRLAEAPSYGMPINLYDPKSTGAESYMLLAEEVIHKGEE
;
A
#
# COMPACT_ATOMS: atom_id res chain seq x y z
N LYS A 1 -20.62 -10.26 -1.55
CA LYS A 1 -20.37 -9.18 -0.56
C LYS A 1 -20.75 -9.58 0.85
N ASP A 2 -21.86 -10.27 1.03
CA ASP A 2 -22.43 -10.54 2.37
C ASP A 2 -21.73 -11.67 3.14
N GLU A 3 -20.78 -12.38 2.52
CA GLU A 3 -20.04 -13.50 3.15
C GLU A 3 -18.68 -13.09 3.71
N TYR A 4 -18.18 -11.90 3.36
CA TYR A 4 -16.83 -11.44 3.71
C TYR A 4 -16.86 -9.99 4.20
N ASP A 5 -16.04 -9.70 5.21
CA ASP A 5 -15.86 -8.35 5.73
C ASP A 5 -15.00 -7.49 4.77
N PHE A 6 -14.01 -8.11 4.13
CA PHE A 6 -13.11 -7.47 3.18
C PHE A 6 -12.98 -8.26 1.89
N ILE A 7 -12.91 -7.54 0.78
CA ILE A 7 -12.53 -8.08 -0.53
C ILE A 7 -11.31 -7.29 -1.00
N VAL A 8 -10.18 -7.96 -1.14
CA VAL A 8 -8.92 -7.32 -1.57
C VAL A 8 -8.69 -7.63 -3.04
N ILE A 9 -8.48 -6.57 -3.83
CA ILE A 9 -8.17 -6.68 -5.26
C ILE A 9 -6.71 -6.32 -5.44
N ASP A 10 -5.88 -7.32 -5.77
CA ASP A 10 -4.48 -7.11 -6.12
C ASP A 10 -4.36 -6.68 -7.57
N CYS A 11 -3.67 -5.58 -7.82
CA CYS A 11 -3.52 -4.99 -9.13
C CYS A 11 -2.05 -4.96 -9.57
N PRO A 12 -1.76 -5.15 -10.86
CA PRO A 12 -0.41 -4.98 -11.38
C PRO A 12 0.04 -3.51 -11.24
N PRO A 13 1.36 -3.24 -11.20
CA PRO A 13 1.89 -1.88 -11.05
C PRO A 13 1.70 -0.98 -12.27
N ALA A 14 0.98 -1.44 -13.28
CA ALA A 14 0.70 -0.69 -14.49
C ALA A 14 -0.70 -0.08 -14.45
N LEU A 15 -0.83 1.15 -14.94
CA LEU A 15 -2.13 1.82 -15.11
C LEU A 15 -2.82 1.30 -16.38
N SER A 16 -3.26 0.06 -16.33
CA SER A 16 -3.96 -0.63 -17.41
C SER A 16 -5.49 -0.58 -17.22
N MET A 17 -6.23 -1.08 -18.21
CA MET A 17 -7.70 -1.21 -18.09
C MET A 17 -8.11 -2.05 -16.88
N LEU A 18 -7.34 -3.08 -16.52
CA LEU A 18 -7.63 -3.90 -15.34
C LEU A 18 -7.53 -3.09 -14.05
N THR A 19 -6.52 -2.23 -13.92
CA THR A 19 -6.36 -1.33 -12.77
C THR A 19 -7.49 -0.31 -12.71
N ILE A 20 -7.88 0.28 -13.83
CA ILE A 20 -9.02 1.20 -13.93
C ILE A 20 -10.32 0.49 -13.54
N ASN A 21 -10.55 -0.73 -14.01
CA ASN A 21 -11.72 -1.52 -13.64
C ASN A 21 -11.76 -1.82 -12.14
N ALA A 22 -10.62 -2.16 -11.54
CA ALA A 22 -10.50 -2.37 -10.10
C ALA A 22 -10.85 -1.10 -9.32
N MET A 23 -10.31 0.04 -9.70
CA MET A 23 -10.60 1.34 -9.08
C MET A 23 -12.08 1.74 -9.23
N THR A 24 -12.71 1.41 -10.34
CA THR A 24 -14.13 1.67 -10.58
C THR A 24 -15.03 0.86 -9.65
N THR A 25 -14.61 -0.33 -9.28
CA THR A 25 -15.36 -1.27 -8.42
C THR A 25 -15.08 -1.08 -6.94
N ALA A 26 -13.89 -0.64 -6.57
CA ALA A 26 -13.43 -0.56 -5.20
C ALA A 26 -14.13 0.54 -4.39
N ASP A 27 -14.24 0.35 -3.10
CA ASP A 27 -14.69 1.37 -2.15
C ASP A 27 -13.53 2.28 -1.74
N SER A 28 -12.33 1.70 -1.58
CA SER A 28 -11.12 2.44 -1.19
C SER A 28 -9.86 1.83 -1.81
N ILE A 29 -8.78 2.60 -1.77
CA ILE A 29 -7.47 2.18 -2.28
C ILE A 29 -6.44 2.29 -1.17
N ILE A 30 -5.65 1.22 -0.99
CA ILE A 30 -4.40 1.26 -0.23
C ILE A 30 -3.27 1.38 -1.26
N VAL A 31 -2.42 2.37 -1.08
CA VAL A 31 -1.31 2.65 -2.01
C VAL A 31 0.01 2.26 -1.35
N PRO A 32 0.61 1.11 -1.72
CA PRO A 32 1.97 0.81 -1.32
C PRO A 32 2.96 1.61 -2.16
N ILE A 33 3.97 2.17 -1.51
CA ILE A 33 5.04 2.93 -2.16
C ILE A 33 6.41 2.44 -1.68
N GLN A 34 7.27 2.06 -2.62
CA GLN A 34 8.63 1.68 -2.29
C GLN A 34 9.48 2.91 -1.97
N CYS A 35 10.38 2.78 -0.99
CA CYS A 35 11.28 3.85 -0.59
C CYS A 35 12.43 4.04 -1.61
N GLU A 36 12.11 4.57 -2.78
CA GLU A 36 13.00 4.83 -3.90
C GLU A 36 13.08 6.32 -4.22
N TYR A 37 14.11 6.72 -4.98
CA TYR A 37 14.34 8.12 -5.32
C TYR A 37 13.15 8.81 -6.01
N TYR A 38 12.47 8.11 -6.93
CA TYR A 38 11.32 8.65 -7.66
C TYR A 38 9.96 8.37 -7.00
N ALA A 39 9.95 7.99 -5.73
CA ALA A 39 8.72 7.61 -5.02
C ALA A 39 7.64 8.69 -5.06
N LEU A 40 8.00 9.94 -4.76
CA LEU A 40 7.04 11.06 -4.75
C LEU A 40 6.46 11.34 -6.14
N GLU A 41 7.30 11.28 -7.18
CA GLU A 41 6.86 11.49 -8.56
C GLU A 41 5.85 10.41 -8.99
N GLY A 42 6.18 9.14 -8.78
CA GLY A 42 5.28 8.02 -9.10
C GLY A 42 3.99 8.07 -8.31
N LEU A 43 4.06 8.42 -7.04
CA LEU A 43 2.90 8.58 -6.18
C LEU A 43 2.00 9.72 -6.65
N SER A 44 2.57 10.85 -7.03
CA SER A 44 1.81 12.00 -7.55
C SER A 44 1.07 11.66 -8.85
N GLN A 45 1.71 10.91 -9.74
CA GLN A 45 1.07 10.43 -10.98
C GLN A 45 -0.09 9.46 -10.68
N LEU A 46 0.08 8.55 -9.73
CA LEU A 46 -0.97 7.62 -9.33
C LEU A 46 -2.16 8.36 -8.71
N ILE A 47 -1.90 9.31 -7.82
CA ILE A 47 -2.97 10.12 -7.20
C ILE A 47 -3.74 10.89 -8.26
N HIS A 48 -3.08 11.47 -9.24
CA HIS A 48 -3.74 12.14 -10.36
C HIS A 48 -4.67 11.19 -11.13
N THR A 49 -4.24 9.96 -11.38
CA THR A 49 -5.09 8.94 -12.01
C THR A 49 -6.30 8.58 -11.14
N ILE A 50 -6.10 8.44 -9.83
CA ILE A 50 -7.19 8.18 -8.88
C ILE A 50 -8.21 9.32 -8.90
N GLU A 51 -7.75 10.56 -8.90
CA GLU A 51 -8.61 11.74 -8.99
C GLU A 51 -9.46 11.74 -10.27
N LEU A 52 -8.88 11.33 -11.41
CA LEU A 52 -9.63 11.19 -12.66
C LEU A 52 -10.69 10.09 -12.58
N VAL A 53 -10.39 8.97 -11.93
CA VAL A 53 -11.38 7.90 -11.70
C VAL A 53 -12.50 8.38 -10.77
N GLN A 54 -12.16 9.09 -9.70
CA GLN A 54 -13.14 9.68 -8.79
C GLN A 54 -14.08 10.65 -9.51
N GLU A 55 -13.54 11.47 -10.39
CA GLU A 55 -14.31 12.47 -11.13
C GLU A 55 -15.25 11.85 -12.17
N ARG A 56 -14.80 10.81 -12.88
CA ARG A 56 -15.48 10.31 -14.08
C ARG A 56 -16.19 8.98 -13.93
N LEU A 57 -15.71 8.10 -13.05
CA LEU A 57 -16.14 6.69 -12.99
C LEU A 57 -16.66 6.26 -11.62
N ASN A 58 -16.04 6.71 -10.53
CA ASN A 58 -16.36 6.28 -9.18
C ASN A 58 -16.18 7.42 -8.17
N PRO A 59 -17.17 8.30 -7.99
CA PRO A 59 -17.08 9.43 -7.06
C PRO A 59 -16.92 9.05 -5.59
N LYS A 60 -17.25 7.82 -5.23
CA LYS A 60 -17.16 7.32 -3.85
C LYS A 60 -15.80 6.72 -3.51
N LEU A 61 -14.93 6.53 -4.50
CA LEU A 61 -13.61 5.99 -4.29
C LEU A 61 -12.78 6.91 -3.38
N GLU A 62 -12.15 6.33 -2.37
CA GLU A 62 -11.30 7.07 -1.43
C GLU A 62 -9.91 6.45 -1.37
N ILE A 63 -8.90 7.28 -1.09
CA ILE A 63 -7.57 6.77 -0.71
C ILE A 63 -7.61 6.50 0.79
N GLU A 64 -7.61 5.23 1.16
CA GLU A 64 -7.61 4.80 2.55
C GLU A 64 -6.30 5.14 3.24
N GLY A 65 -5.19 4.92 2.57
CA GLY A 65 -3.89 5.30 3.07
C GLY A 65 -2.75 4.91 2.15
N VAL A 66 -1.61 5.52 2.42
CA VAL A 66 -0.33 5.21 1.77
C VAL A 66 0.53 4.46 2.76
N VAL A 67 1.11 3.34 2.35
CA VAL A 67 2.04 2.55 3.16
C VAL A 67 3.42 2.49 2.49
N PHE A 68 4.45 2.84 3.25
CA PHE A 68 5.83 2.71 2.78
C PHE A 68 6.27 1.26 2.86
N THR A 69 6.90 0.78 1.80
CA THR A 69 7.49 -0.56 1.72
C THR A 69 8.96 -0.48 1.34
N MET A 70 9.67 -1.58 1.43
CA MET A 70 11.09 -1.67 1.09
C MET A 70 11.95 -0.65 1.84
N TYR A 71 11.55 -0.29 3.06
CA TYR A 71 12.30 0.64 3.89
C TYR A 71 13.58 -0.03 4.41
N ASP A 72 14.71 0.60 4.14
CA ASP A 72 16.01 0.16 4.63
C ASP A 72 16.57 1.19 5.62
N ALA A 73 16.49 0.88 6.91
CA ALA A 73 16.95 1.75 7.99
C ALA A 73 18.46 2.05 7.96
N ARG A 74 19.21 1.27 7.19
CA ARG A 74 20.66 1.49 7.01
C ARG A 74 20.98 2.60 6.02
N THR A 75 19.99 3.07 5.27
CA THR A 75 20.17 4.09 4.23
C THR A 75 19.52 5.42 4.60
N ASN A 76 20.19 6.53 4.29
CA ASN A 76 19.58 7.85 4.38
C ASN A 76 18.51 8.06 3.31
N LEU A 77 18.61 7.36 2.18
CA LEU A 77 17.64 7.46 1.10
C LEU A 77 16.23 7.09 1.57
N SER A 78 16.07 5.95 2.26
CA SER A 78 14.76 5.54 2.77
C SER A 78 14.15 6.58 3.71
N LEU A 79 14.93 7.12 4.62
CA LEU A 79 14.48 8.17 5.54
C LEU A 79 14.07 9.44 4.78
N GLN A 80 14.90 9.89 3.86
CA GLN A 80 14.63 11.08 3.04
C GLN A 80 13.36 10.92 2.20
N VAL A 81 13.12 9.75 1.63
CA VAL A 81 11.89 9.46 0.86
C VAL A 81 10.67 9.57 1.76
N VAL A 82 10.70 8.96 2.94
CA VAL A 82 9.59 9.02 3.90
C VAL A 82 9.29 10.46 4.31
N GLU A 83 10.31 11.22 4.68
CA GLU A 83 10.17 12.63 5.06
C GLU A 83 9.62 13.48 3.91
N ASN A 84 10.18 13.31 2.71
CA ASN A 84 9.76 14.05 1.54
C ASN A 84 8.29 13.80 1.17
N VAL A 85 7.85 12.54 1.23
CA VAL A 85 6.46 12.19 0.97
C VAL A 85 5.55 12.74 2.06
N LYS A 86 5.91 12.63 3.33
CA LYS A 86 5.14 13.19 4.44
C LYS A 86 4.97 14.69 4.36
N ASP A 87 5.99 15.41 3.93
CA ASP A 87 5.99 16.87 3.83
C ASP A 87 5.18 17.40 2.64
N ASN A 88 5.10 16.61 1.56
CA ASN A 88 4.52 17.05 0.28
C ASN A 88 3.19 16.39 -0.08
N LEU A 89 2.78 15.35 0.66
CA LEU A 89 1.57 14.60 0.37
C LEU A 89 0.47 14.94 1.37
N ASN A 90 -0.68 15.38 0.87
CA ASN A 90 -1.86 15.65 1.69
C ASN A 90 -2.84 14.46 1.66
N GLN A 91 -2.34 13.29 2.02
CA GLN A 91 -3.12 12.06 2.11
C GLN A 91 -2.83 11.37 3.44
N ASN A 92 -3.69 10.43 3.82
CA ASN A 92 -3.42 9.62 4.98
C ASN A 92 -2.24 8.68 4.74
N ILE A 93 -1.28 8.68 5.65
CA ILE A 93 -0.12 7.79 5.63
C ILE A 93 -0.21 6.86 6.85
N TYR A 94 -0.15 5.56 6.61
CA TYR A 94 -0.12 4.58 7.71
C TYR A 94 1.12 4.77 8.58
N LYS A 95 0.96 4.57 9.87
CA LYS A 95 2.10 4.61 10.83
C LYS A 95 3.05 3.45 10.61
N THR A 96 2.52 2.31 10.21
CA THR A 96 3.31 1.12 9.91
C THR A 96 4.13 1.32 8.64
N ILE A 97 5.41 0.97 8.70
CA ILE A 97 6.34 0.96 7.58
C ILE A 97 6.81 -0.49 7.38
N ILE A 98 6.70 -0.99 6.16
CA ILE A 98 7.15 -2.33 5.82
C ILE A 98 8.64 -2.30 5.47
N PRO A 99 9.50 -2.98 6.23
CA PRO A 99 10.93 -2.98 5.99
C PRO A 99 11.30 -3.85 4.78
N ARG A 100 12.46 -3.55 4.20
CA ARG A 100 13.13 -4.47 3.29
C ARG A 100 13.55 -5.71 4.09
N ASN A 101 13.03 -6.87 3.71
CA ASN A 101 13.20 -8.10 4.48
C ASN A 101 13.30 -9.31 3.53
N ILE A 102 14.36 -10.10 3.68
CA ILE A 102 14.63 -11.28 2.86
C ILE A 102 13.49 -12.30 2.95
N ARG A 103 12.90 -12.50 4.13
CA ARG A 103 11.81 -13.45 4.32
C ARG A 103 10.58 -13.10 3.50
N LEU A 104 10.28 -11.81 3.38
CA LEU A 104 9.22 -11.33 2.49
C LEU A 104 9.50 -11.64 1.01
N ALA A 105 10.75 -11.57 0.60
CA ALA A 105 11.16 -11.91 -0.76
C ALA A 105 11.11 -13.43 -1.02
N GLU A 106 11.41 -14.25 -0.02
CA GLU A 106 11.43 -15.72 -0.13
C GLU A 106 10.03 -16.35 -0.12
N ALA A 107 9.10 -15.81 0.68
CA ALA A 107 7.79 -16.42 0.93
C ALA A 107 7.00 -16.75 -0.36
N PRO A 108 6.95 -15.88 -1.38
CA PRO A 108 6.28 -16.21 -2.64
C PRO A 108 6.85 -17.44 -3.36
N SER A 109 8.15 -17.70 -3.22
CA SER A 109 8.80 -18.88 -3.82
C SER A 109 8.27 -20.19 -3.25
N TYR A 110 7.75 -20.15 -2.04
CA TYR A 110 7.14 -21.30 -1.35
C TYR A 110 5.60 -21.29 -1.44
N GLY A 111 5.03 -20.32 -2.15
CA GLY A 111 3.58 -20.17 -2.25
C GLY A 111 2.90 -19.89 -0.91
N MET A 112 3.59 -19.26 0.03
CA MET A 112 3.10 -19.02 1.38
C MET A 112 3.03 -17.52 1.69
N PRO A 113 2.00 -17.07 2.42
CA PRO A 113 2.01 -15.74 3.00
C PRO A 113 3.05 -15.66 4.13
N ILE A 114 3.55 -14.46 4.39
CA ILE A 114 4.65 -14.26 5.34
C ILE A 114 4.33 -14.74 6.77
N ASN A 115 3.11 -14.58 7.20
CA ASN A 115 2.66 -15.01 8.54
C ASN A 115 2.66 -16.53 8.73
N LEU A 116 2.62 -17.29 7.64
CA LEU A 116 2.78 -18.76 7.66
C LEU A 116 4.22 -19.19 7.37
N TYR A 117 4.89 -18.45 6.48
CA TYR A 117 6.28 -18.78 6.10
C TYR A 117 7.27 -18.51 7.23
N ASP A 118 7.25 -17.32 7.81
CA ASP A 118 8.09 -16.96 8.95
C ASP A 118 7.35 -15.97 9.87
N PRO A 119 6.51 -16.48 10.79
CA PRO A 119 5.69 -15.63 11.65
C PRO A 119 6.48 -14.76 12.63
N LYS A 120 7.76 -15.09 12.87
CA LYS A 120 8.65 -14.32 13.76
C LYS A 120 9.51 -13.30 13.04
N SER A 121 9.44 -13.24 11.70
CA SER A 121 10.18 -12.24 10.94
C SER A 121 9.67 -10.83 11.19
N THR A 122 10.55 -9.84 11.02
CA THR A 122 10.16 -8.42 11.09
C THR A 122 9.14 -8.07 10.00
N GLY A 123 9.23 -8.72 8.84
CA GLY A 123 8.25 -8.59 7.78
C GLY A 123 6.85 -9.04 8.18
N ALA A 124 6.75 -10.21 8.84
CA ALA A 124 5.47 -10.72 9.35
C ALA A 124 4.87 -9.79 10.41
N GLU A 125 5.67 -9.35 11.37
CA GLU A 125 5.23 -8.41 12.41
C GLU A 125 4.73 -7.09 11.81
N SER A 126 5.44 -6.53 10.84
CA SER A 126 5.06 -5.28 10.19
C SER A 126 3.75 -5.40 9.42
N TYR A 127 3.54 -6.49 8.68
CA TYR A 127 2.27 -6.72 7.97
C TYR A 127 1.10 -6.95 8.93
N MET A 128 1.33 -7.60 10.07
CA MET A 128 0.29 -7.74 11.10
C MET A 128 -0.11 -6.39 11.69
N LEU A 129 0.85 -5.50 11.95
CA LEU A 129 0.59 -4.13 12.40
C LEU A 129 -0.18 -3.33 11.34
N LEU A 130 0.17 -3.48 10.07
CA LEU A 130 -0.56 -2.85 8.98
C LEU A 130 -2.01 -3.35 8.92
N ALA A 131 -2.22 -4.65 9.04
CA ALA A 131 -3.56 -5.23 9.05
C ALA A 131 -4.41 -4.68 10.20
N GLU A 132 -3.85 -4.52 11.38
CA GLU A 132 -4.52 -3.89 12.52
C GLU A 132 -4.90 -2.43 12.24
N GLU A 133 -4.01 -1.64 11.64
CA GLU A 133 -4.32 -0.26 11.25
C GLU A 133 -5.48 -0.19 10.25
N VAL A 134 -5.49 -1.08 9.25
CA VAL A 134 -6.55 -1.14 8.23
C VAL A 134 -7.90 -1.50 8.87
N ILE A 135 -7.91 -2.49 9.76
CA ILE A 135 -9.15 -2.93 10.44
C ILE A 135 -9.71 -1.82 11.31
N HIS A 136 -8.89 -1.18 12.15
CA HIS A 136 -9.34 -0.13 13.05
C HIS A 136 -9.86 1.12 12.34
N LYS A 137 -9.34 1.44 11.16
CA LYS A 137 -9.88 2.54 10.35
C LYS A 137 -11.28 2.25 9.80
N GLY A 138 -11.60 0.99 9.55
CA GLY A 138 -12.92 0.58 9.11
C GLY A 138 -13.99 0.63 10.21
N GLU A 139 -13.57 0.83 11.46
CA GLU A 139 -14.46 0.92 12.64
C GLU A 139 -14.79 2.38 13.04
N GLU A 140 -14.09 3.37 12.49
CA GLU A 140 -14.35 4.80 12.68
C GLU A 140 -15.34 5.34 11.61
#